data_5b48ef2fe34dfa950e2b7a25942ceeb4
#
_entry.id   5b48ef2fe34dfa950e2b7a25942ceeb4
#
_cell.length_a   1.000
_cell.length_b   1.000
_cell.length_c   1.000
_cell.angle_alpha   90.00
_cell.angle_beta   90.00
_cell.angle_gamma   90.00
#
_symmetry.space_group_name_H-M   'P 1'
#
loop_
_entity.id
_entity.type
_entity.pdbx_description
1 polymer ?
#
loop_
_entity_poly.entity_id
_entity_poly.type
_entity_poly.pdbx_seq_one_letter_code
_entity_poly.pdbx_strand_id
1 'polypeptide(L)'
;KLTGSISKKDANTQELKSIPVDQKILVISEPNSAVVSAENMKVFYRGLRNPTSISIPGVAANSIKPFSSNGKFLKVKEGWSAIPSTNSKITTMKISVIGELNGIERKFDGGEFRILEPPPAEGSIKVNERFYKPTENISKRHLSNGMITGNKPVDFLYNFTINVTSFDIKV
;
A
#
# COMPACT_ATOMS: atom_id res chain seq x y z
N LYS A 1 -3.64 -29.65 22.92
CA LYS A 1 -2.71 -30.72 23.24
C LYS A 1 -3.16 -31.99 22.53
N LEU A 2 -2.32 -32.57 21.71
CA LEU A 2 -2.57 -33.86 21.08
C LEU A 2 -1.82 -34.92 21.90
N THR A 3 -2.56 -35.90 22.42
CA THR A 3 -2.00 -37.02 23.16
C THR A 3 -2.40 -38.32 22.49
N GLY A 4 -1.49 -39.23 22.35
CA GLY A 4 -1.71 -40.53 21.74
C GLY A 4 -0.55 -41.47 22.01
N SER A 5 -0.59 -42.68 21.45
CA SER A 5 0.51 -43.60 21.50
C SER A 5 0.74 -44.24 20.14
N ILE A 6 1.99 -44.47 19.81
CA ILE A 6 2.38 -45.23 18.61
C ILE A 6 2.82 -46.59 19.11
N SER A 7 2.18 -47.67 18.64
CA SER A 7 2.53 -49.03 18.96
C SER A 7 3.28 -49.69 17.81
N LYS A 8 4.46 -50.26 18.12
CA LYS A 8 5.25 -51.03 17.16
C LYS A 8 5.37 -52.47 17.69
N LYS A 9 5.12 -53.41 16.84
CA LYS A 9 5.33 -54.84 17.13
C LYS A 9 6.80 -55.16 16.95
N ASP A 10 7.44 -55.75 17.99
CA ASP A 10 8.81 -56.22 17.89
C ASP A 10 8.87 -57.44 16.95
N ALA A 11 9.82 -57.44 16.03
CA ALA A 11 9.93 -58.49 14.99
C ALA A 11 10.32 -59.86 15.57
N ASN A 12 11.03 -59.87 16.70
CA ASN A 12 11.56 -61.11 17.30
C ASN A 12 10.68 -61.64 18.42
N THR A 13 10.14 -60.74 19.26
CA THR A 13 9.36 -61.16 20.46
C THR A 13 7.85 -61.11 20.23
N GLN A 14 7.39 -60.49 19.12
CA GLN A 14 5.98 -60.26 18.81
C GLN A 14 5.24 -59.39 19.83
N GLU A 15 5.96 -58.79 20.79
CA GLU A 15 5.39 -57.90 21.81
C GLU A 15 5.08 -56.51 21.23
N LEU A 16 3.98 -55.90 21.70
CA LEU A 16 3.61 -54.55 21.34
C LEU A 16 4.33 -53.56 22.26
N LYS A 17 5.29 -52.83 21.75
CA LYS A 17 5.95 -51.74 22.45
C LYS A 17 5.22 -50.43 22.11
N SER A 18 4.62 -49.81 23.13
CA SER A 18 3.91 -48.52 23.01
C SER A 18 4.81 -47.37 23.41
N ILE A 19 4.88 -46.39 22.53
CA ILE A 19 5.63 -45.13 22.80
C ILE A 19 4.58 -44.02 22.93
N PRO A 20 4.50 -43.37 24.10
CA PRO A 20 3.58 -42.23 24.26
C PRO A 20 4.04 -41.04 23.39
N VAL A 21 3.10 -40.42 22.74
CA VAL A 21 3.30 -39.18 21.97
C VAL A 21 2.53 -38.06 22.66
N ASP A 22 3.25 -37.07 23.16
CA ASP A 22 2.68 -35.87 23.74
C ASP A 22 3.21 -34.64 22.98
N GLN A 23 2.41 -34.14 22.08
CA GLN A 23 2.78 -33.00 21.24
C GLN A 23 1.87 -31.81 21.53
N LYS A 24 2.48 -30.67 21.83
CA LYS A 24 1.75 -29.39 21.93
C LYS A 24 1.56 -28.83 20.53
N ILE A 25 0.32 -28.76 20.09
CA ILE A 25 -0.08 -28.10 18.86
C ILE A 25 -0.72 -26.77 19.22
N LEU A 26 -0.18 -25.68 18.67
CA LEU A 26 -0.78 -24.36 18.77
C LEU A 26 -1.91 -24.31 17.72
N VAL A 27 -3.13 -24.19 18.17
CA VAL A 27 -4.28 -23.94 17.29
C VAL A 27 -4.44 -22.43 17.20
N ILE A 28 -4.24 -21.88 16.01
CA ILE A 28 -4.45 -20.47 15.71
C ILE A 28 -5.79 -20.35 15.01
N SER A 29 -6.61 -19.37 15.41
CA SER A 29 -7.86 -19.05 14.70
C SER A 29 -7.56 -18.67 13.26
N GLU A 30 -8.42 -19.10 12.35
CA GLU A 30 -8.31 -18.64 10.96
C GLU A 30 -8.42 -17.11 10.88
N PRO A 31 -7.62 -16.45 10.04
CA PRO A 31 -7.74 -15.02 9.83
C PRO A 31 -9.10 -14.70 9.20
N ASN A 32 -9.77 -13.68 9.71
CA ASN A 32 -11.05 -13.19 9.19
C ASN A 32 -10.89 -11.90 8.38
N SER A 33 -9.71 -11.29 8.42
CA SER A 33 -9.44 -10.03 7.74
C SER A 33 -8.01 -10.01 7.16
N ALA A 34 -7.82 -9.18 6.13
CA ALA A 34 -6.51 -8.84 5.61
C ALA A 34 -5.94 -7.63 6.35
N VAL A 35 -4.64 -7.61 6.57
CA VAL A 35 -3.94 -6.40 7.00
C VAL A 35 -3.57 -5.61 5.76
N VAL A 36 -4.17 -4.44 5.62
CA VAL A 36 -3.87 -3.47 4.56
C VAL A 36 -3.27 -2.23 5.20
N SER A 37 -2.09 -1.86 4.77
CA SER A 37 -1.42 -0.65 5.21
C SER A 37 -1.14 0.25 4.01
N ALA A 38 -1.69 1.45 4.06
CA ALA A 38 -1.19 2.57 3.28
C ALA A 38 -0.02 3.14 4.08
N GLU A 39 1.15 3.24 3.48
CA GLU A 39 2.39 3.65 4.17
C GLU A 39 2.27 5.06 4.78
N ASN A 40 1.28 5.84 4.35
CA ASN A 40 0.99 7.17 4.86
C ASN A 40 -0.45 7.26 5.40
N MET A 41 -0.61 7.00 6.71
CA MET A 41 -1.77 7.36 7.56
C MET A 41 -3.16 6.86 7.10
N LYS A 42 -3.28 5.69 6.47
CA LYS A 42 -4.56 5.13 5.97
C LYS A 42 -5.34 6.09 5.05
N VAL A 43 -4.62 6.85 4.25
CA VAL A 43 -5.15 7.79 3.27
C VAL A 43 -4.60 7.44 1.89
N PHE A 44 -5.44 7.51 0.89
CA PHE A 44 -5.03 7.48 -0.51
C PHE A 44 -5.22 8.86 -1.15
N TYR A 45 -4.27 9.27 -1.97
CA TYR A 45 -4.37 10.50 -2.72
C TYR A 45 -4.87 10.24 -4.14
N ARG A 46 -5.88 10.99 -4.53
CA ARG A 46 -6.51 10.91 -5.85
C ARG A 46 -5.50 11.23 -6.95
N GLY A 47 -5.59 10.48 -8.05
CA GLY A 47 -4.72 10.66 -9.21
C GLY A 47 -3.27 10.20 -9.02
N LEU A 48 -2.88 9.78 -7.81
CA LEU A 48 -1.54 9.30 -7.52
C LEU A 48 -1.48 7.78 -7.36
N ARG A 49 -0.28 7.23 -7.50
CA ARG A 49 0.04 5.86 -7.12
C ARG A 49 0.34 5.85 -5.62
N ASN A 50 -0.49 5.16 -4.85
CA ASN A 50 -0.36 5.08 -3.40
C ASN A 50 0.31 3.76 -3.01
N PRO A 51 1.55 3.77 -2.52
CA PRO A 51 2.22 2.57 -2.04
C PRO A 51 1.38 1.87 -0.96
N THR A 52 1.20 0.57 -1.09
CA THR A 52 0.28 -0.19 -0.23
C THR A 52 0.86 -1.57 0.04
N SER A 53 1.01 -1.91 1.30
CA SER A 53 1.36 -3.25 1.75
C SER A 53 0.10 -4.03 2.12
N ILE A 54 0.02 -5.27 1.69
CA ILE A 54 -1.13 -6.15 1.95
C ILE A 54 -0.62 -7.51 2.38
N SER A 55 -1.09 -7.98 3.52
CA SER A 55 -0.78 -9.30 4.04
C SER A 55 -2.01 -9.97 4.67
N ILE A 56 -2.03 -11.27 4.63
CA ILE A 56 -3.04 -12.09 5.31
C ILE A 56 -2.25 -13.19 6.04
N PRO A 57 -2.41 -13.33 7.36
CA PRO A 57 -1.73 -14.39 8.11
C PRO A 57 -2.02 -15.77 7.52
N GLY A 58 -0.98 -16.57 7.27
CA GLY A 58 -1.12 -17.90 6.70
C GLY A 58 -1.36 -17.97 5.18
N VAL A 59 -1.40 -16.83 4.49
CA VAL A 59 -1.59 -16.76 3.03
C VAL A 59 -0.29 -16.36 2.34
N ALA A 60 0.08 -17.08 1.30
CA ALA A 60 1.27 -16.75 0.52
C ALA A 60 1.09 -15.42 -0.25
N ALA A 61 2.11 -14.57 -0.25
CA ALA A 61 2.04 -13.22 -0.84
C ALA A 61 1.73 -13.22 -2.37
N ASN A 62 2.06 -14.30 -3.07
CA ASN A 62 1.77 -14.46 -4.49
C ASN A 62 0.31 -14.81 -4.80
N SER A 63 -0.43 -15.37 -3.82
CA SER A 63 -1.86 -15.69 -3.96
C SER A 63 -2.78 -14.52 -3.57
N ILE A 64 -2.22 -13.43 -3.04
CA ILE A 64 -2.98 -12.23 -2.62
C ILE A 64 -3.40 -11.43 -3.85
N LYS A 65 -4.71 -11.16 -3.98
CA LYS A 65 -5.30 -10.36 -5.06
C LYS A 65 -6.23 -9.29 -4.47
N PRO A 66 -5.76 -8.05 -4.27
CA PRO A 66 -6.61 -6.96 -3.79
C PRO A 66 -7.49 -6.40 -4.90
N PHE A 67 -8.68 -5.94 -4.52
CA PHE A 67 -9.62 -5.26 -5.40
C PHE A 67 -10.50 -4.25 -4.65
N SER A 68 -11.07 -3.33 -5.40
CA SER A 68 -12.04 -2.34 -4.91
C SER A 68 -13.03 -1.99 -6.02
N SER A 69 -14.26 -1.64 -5.64
CA SER A 69 -15.29 -1.17 -6.59
C SER A 69 -15.03 0.24 -7.13
N ASN A 70 -14.25 1.04 -6.41
CA ASN A 70 -14.01 2.46 -6.70
C ASN A 70 -12.52 2.81 -6.78
N GLY A 71 -11.73 1.87 -7.25
CA GLY A 71 -10.31 2.03 -7.49
C GLY A 71 -9.70 0.76 -8.07
N LYS A 72 -8.41 0.78 -8.32
CA LYS A 72 -7.65 -0.37 -8.83
C LYS A 72 -6.33 -0.54 -8.10
N PHE A 73 -5.80 -1.75 -8.16
CA PHE A 73 -4.48 -2.10 -7.64
C PHE A 73 -3.54 -2.51 -8.77
N LEU A 74 -2.31 -2.05 -8.70
CA LEU A 74 -1.23 -2.51 -9.58
C LEU A 74 -0.19 -3.23 -8.72
N LYS A 75 0.22 -4.42 -9.16
CA LYS A 75 1.35 -5.13 -8.55
C LYS A 75 2.63 -4.37 -8.87
N VAL A 76 3.44 -4.12 -7.85
CA VAL A 76 4.77 -3.50 -7.96
C VAL A 76 5.81 -4.42 -7.34
N LYS A 77 7.09 -4.08 -7.47
CA LYS A 77 8.20 -4.93 -7.00
C LYS A 77 8.07 -5.28 -5.51
N GLU A 78 7.69 -4.31 -4.68
CA GLU A 78 7.60 -4.44 -3.23
C GLU A 78 6.16 -4.23 -2.72
N GLY A 79 5.20 -5.01 -3.23
CA GLY A 79 3.81 -4.92 -2.78
C GLY A 79 2.83 -4.47 -3.84
N TRP A 80 2.02 -3.47 -3.54
CA TRP A 80 0.95 -2.99 -4.38
C TRP A 80 0.93 -1.47 -4.47
N SER A 81 0.34 -0.96 -5.52
CA SER A 81 0.03 0.46 -5.66
C SER A 81 -1.47 0.62 -5.82
N ALA A 82 -2.13 1.26 -4.86
CA ALA A 82 -3.54 1.59 -4.95
C ALA A 82 -3.73 2.87 -5.76
N ILE A 83 -4.70 2.85 -6.67
CA ILE A 83 -5.09 3.98 -7.50
C ILE A 83 -6.58 4.20 -7.28
N PRO A 84 -6.98 5.18 -6.44
CA PRO A 84 -8.38 5.47 -6.20
C PRO A 84 -9.05 6.07 -7.45
N SER A 85 -10.39 6.03 -7.44
CA SER A 85 -11.20 6.67 -8.48
C SER A 85 -10.88 8.15 -8.63
N THR A 86 -10.89 8.63 -9.86
CA THR A 86 -10.74 10.07 -10.19
C THR A 86 -12.02 10.88 -9.95
N ASN A 87 -13.15 10.22 -9.69
CA ASN A 87 -14.41 10.90 -9.38
C ASN A 87 -14.34 11.59 -8.01
N SER A 88 -14.41 12.91 -7.97
CA SER A 88 -14.32 13.74 -6.76
C SER A 88 -15.44 13.48 -5.73
N LYS A 89 -16.57 12.94 -6.16
CA LYS A 89 -17.69 12.59 -5.27
C LYS A 89 -17.41 11.35 -4.40
N ILE A 90 -16.41 10.56 -4.79
CA ILE A 90 -16.00 9.36 -4.05
C ILE A 90 -14.89 9.73 -3.09
N THR A 91 -15.15 9.71 -1.80
CA THR A 91 -14.22 10.15 -0.73
C THR A 91 -13.60 8.98 0.06
N THR A 92 -14.06 7.76 -0.20
CA THR A 92 -13.53 6.56 0.45
C THR A 92 -13.30 5.43 -0.55
N MET A 93 -12.38 4.53 -0.22
CA MET A 93 -12.07 3.32 -0.99
C MET A 93 -12.13 2.12 -0.05
N LYS A 94 -13.15 1.29 -0.24
CA LYS A 94 -13.27 0.02 0.48
C LYS A 94 -12.49 -1.06 -0.26
N ILE A 95 -11.62 -1.74 0.47
CA ILE A 95 -10.73 -2.76 -0.06
C ILE A 95 -11.25 -4.15 0.31
N SER A 96 -11.20 -5.05 -0.64
CA SER A 96 -11.37 -6.47 -0.42
C SER A 96 -10.16 -7.20 -0.97
N VAL A 97 -9.80 -8.30 -0.36
CA VAL A 97 -8.61 -9.09 -0.76
C VAL A 97 -9.03 -10.53 -0.93
N ILE A 98 -8.67 -11.13 -2.05
CA ILE A 98 -8.78 -12.58 -2.25
C ILE A 98 -7.42 -13.19 -1.96
N GLY A 99 -7.42 -14.31 -1.25
CA GLY A 99 -6.23 -15.09 -0.95
C GLY A 99 -6.57 -16.57 -0.79
N GLU A 100 -5.59 -17.44 -1.03
CA GLU A 100 -5.74 -18.87 -0.88
C GLU A 100 -5.25 -19.30 0.51
N LEU A 101 -6.14 -19.84 1.32
CA LEU A 101 -5.85 -20.37 2.64
C LEU A 101 -6.19 -21.87 2.67
N ASN A 102 -5.21 -22.73 2.96
CA ASN A 102 -5.37 -24.19 2.98
C ASN A 102 -5.94 -24.77 1.67
N GLY A 103 -5.53 -24.24 0.52
CA GLY A 103 -6.01 -24.69 -0.79
C GLY A 103 -7.40 -24.16 -1.17
N ILE A 104 -8.00 -23.29 -0.37
CA ILE A 104 -9.33 -22.71 -0.61
C ILE A 104 -9.21 -21.20 -0.81
N GLU A 105 -9.73 -20.71 -1.92
CA GLU A 105 -9.80 -19.28 -2.19
C GLU A 105 -10.87 -18.63 -1.30
N ARG A 106 -10.48 -17.58 -0.57
CA ARG A 106 -11.36 -16.84 0.35
C ARG A 106 -11.24 -15.34 0.13
N LYS A 107 -12.33 -14.64 0.45
CA LYS A 107 -12.38 -13.19 0.44
C LYS A 107 -12.23 -12.64 1.87
N PHE A 108 -11.31 -11.69 2.02
CA PHE A 108 -11.00 -11.02 3.28
C PHE A 108 -11.37 -9.53 3.18
N ASP A 109 -11.83 -8.96 4.29
CA ASP A 109 -12.03 -7.52 4.38
C ASP A 109 -10.68 -6.82 4.57
N GLY A 110 -10.36 -5.86 3.72
CA GLY A 110 -9.14 -5.04 3.77
C GLY A 110 -9.37 -3.67 4.41
N GLY A 111 -10.61 -3.38 4.84
CA GLY A 111 -10.96 -2.12 5.46
C GLY A 111 -11.30 -1.00 4.47
N GLU A 112 -11.52 0.18 5.03
CA GLU A 112 -11.88 1.39 4.29
C GLU A 112 -10.86 2.49 4.52
N PHE A 113 -10.47 3.18 3.44
CA PHE A 113 -9.46 4.23 3.41
C PHE A 113 -10.07 5.52 2.86
N ARG A 114 -9.70 6.65 3.43
CA ARG A 114 -10.11 7.96 2.92
C ARG A 114 -9.37 8.28 1.62
N ILE A 115 -10.06 8.93 0.70
CA ILE A 115 -9.46 9.48 -0.51
C ILE A 115 -9.40 11.00 -0.34
N LEU A 116 -8.20 11.55 -0.41
CA LEU A 116 -7.95 13.00 -0.35
C LEU A 116 -7.42 13.49 -1.69
N GLU A 117 -7.65 14.76 -1.97
CA GLU A 117 -6.95 15.44 -3.05
C GLU A 117 -5.49 15.66 -2.64
N PRO A 118 -4.53 15.52 -3.57
CA PRO A 118 -3.16 15.92 -3.28
C PRO A 118 -3.13 17.43 -2.97
N PRO A 119 -2.23 17.87 -2.08
CA PRO A 119 -2.09 19.30 -1.82
C PRO A 119 -1.71 20.04 -3.11
N PRO A 120 -2.15 21.30 -3.25
CA PRO A 120 -1.84 22.09 -4.43
C PRO A 120 -0.33 22.27 -4.59
N ALA A 121 0.11 22.25 -5.83
CA ALA A 121 1.49 22.56 -6.16
C ALA A 121 1.73 24.07 -6.04
N GLU A 122 2.93 24.44 -5.58
CA GLU A 122 3.37 25.83 -5.55
C GLU A 122 4.19 26.15 -6.79
N GLY A 123 3.82 27.22 -7.52
CA GLY A 123 4.63 27.72 -8.62
C GLY A 123 5.86 28.44 -8.10
N SER A 124 6.99 28.32 -8.77
CA SER A 124 8.19 29.11 -8.48
C SER A 124 9.01 29.35 -9.74
N ILE A 125 9.91 30.32 -9.69
CA ILE A 125 10.89 30.57 -10.74
C ILE A 125 12.25 30.15 -10.21
N LYS A 126 12.88 29.19 -10.86
CA LYS A 126 14.24 28.77 -10.55
C LYS A 126 15.23 29.56 -11.41
N VAL A 127 16.15 30.28 -10.76
CA VAL A 127 17.28 30.95 -11.41
C VAL A 127 18.56 30.44 -10.77
N ASN A 128 19.38 29.75 -11.53
CA ASN A 128 20.52 28.98 -11.04
C ASN A 128 20.02 27.97 -9.97
N GLU A 129 20.55 28.06 -8.74
CA GLU A 129 20.16 27.17 -7.63
C GLU A 129 19.11 27.79 -6.69
N ARG A 130 18.63 29.01 -6.96
CA ARG A 130 17.65 29.70 -6.12
C ARG A 130 16.23 29.58 -6.69
N PHE A 131 15.27 29.30 -5.79
CA PHE A 131 13.85 29.32 -6.11
C PHE A 131 13.23 30.61 -5.59
N TYR A 132 12.53 31.32 -6.45
CA TYR A 132 11.76 32.53 -6.12
C TYR A 132 10.28 32.17 -6.05
N LYS A 133 9.65 32.48 -4.92
CA LYS A 133 8.22 32.27 -4.72
C LYS A 133 7.38 33.28 -5.52
N PRO A 134 6.10 33.03 -5.79
CA PRO A 134 5.22 33.93 -6.54
C PRO A 134 5.09 35.32 -5.94
N THR A 135 5.36 35.47 -4.64
CA THR A 135 5.29 36.74 -3.89
C THR A 135 6.61 37.49 -3.80
N GLU A 136 7.70 36.91 -4.29
CA GLU A 136 9.02 37.51 -4.24
C GLU A 136 9.28 38.36 -5.50
N ASN A 137 9.92 39.51 -5.28
CA ASN A 137 10.37 40.35 -6.40
C ASN A 137 11.60 39.72 -7.08
N ILE A 138 11.56 39.63 -8.37
CA ILE A 138 12.67 39.14 -9.20
C ILE A 138 13.06 40.22 -10.21
N SER A 139 14.37 40.47 -10.38
CA SER A 139 14.84 41.39 -11.39
C SER A 139 14.58 40.91 -12.80
N LYS A 140 14.33 41.82 -13.74
CA LYS A 140 14.10 41.47 -15.17
C LYS A 140 15.24 40.62 -15.76
N ARG A 141 16.47 40.86 -15.36
CA ARG A 141 17.64 40.07 -15.79
C ARG A 141 17.59 38.63 -15.28
N HIS A 142 17.14 38.42 -14.05
CA HIS A 142 16.96 37.08 -13.49
C HIS A 142 15.78 36.36 -14.11
N LEU A 143 14.71 37.10 -14.39
CA LEU A 143 13.51 36.56 -15.03
C LEU A 143 13.80 35.97 -16.43
N SER A 144 14.63 36.65 -17.22
CA SER A 144 14.96 36.20 -18.58
C SER A 144 15.72 34.86 -18.62
N ASN A 145 16.41 34.51 -17.53
CA ASN A 145 17.15 33.26 -17.40
C ASN A 145 16.48 32.28 -16.42
N GLY A 146 15.25 32.57 -16.02
CA GLY A 146 14.50 31.77 -15.08
C GLY A 146 13.75 30.61 -15.74
N MET A 147 13.67 29.49 -15.05
CA MET A 147 12.83 28.36 -15.39
C MET A 147 11.63 28.34 -14.45
N ILE A 148 10.42 28.30 -15.02
CA ILE A 148 9.20 28.16 -14.23
C ILE A 148 9.04 26.69 -13.82
N THR A 149 8.84 26.46 -12.54
CA THR A 149 8.73 25.13 -11.96
C THR A 149 7.52 25.07 -11.04
N GLY A 150 6.92 23.88 -10.98
CA GLY A 150 5.95 23.55 -9.94
C GLY A 150 6.61 22.69 -8.88
N ASN A 151 6.45 23.07 -7.63
CA ASN A 151 6.99 22.33 -6.51
C ASN A 151 5.86 21.72 -5.69
N LYS A 152 6.07 20.51 -5.21
CA LYS A 152 5.20 19.91 -4.20
C LYS A 152 5.53 20.51 -2.83
N PRO A 153 4.57 20.57 -1.89
CA PRO A 153 4.88 20.93 -0.51
C PRO A 153 5.98 20.04 0.07
N VAL A 154 6.84 20.61 0.90
CA VAL A 154 8.03 19.92 1.45
C VAL A 154 7.66 18.65 2.21
N ASP A 155 6.56 18.69 2.95
CA ASP A 155 6.08 17.56 3.77
C ASP A 155 5.28 16.50 2.98
N PHE A 156 5.11 16.69 1.67
CA PHE A 156 4.37 15.74 0.85
C PHE A 156 5.30 14.68 0.27
N LEU A 157 5.26 13.48 0.85
CA LEU A 157 6.22 12.40 0.58
C LEU A 157 6.05 11.68 -0.76
N TYR A 158 4.94 11.91 -1.48
CA TYR A 158 4.70 11.25 -2.76
C TYR A 158 5.57 11.83 -3.88
N ASN A 159 6.13 10.97 -4.71
CA ASN A 159 6.85 11.36 -5.91
C ASN A 159 5.90 11.44 -7.09
N PHE A 160 5.74 12.64 -7.64
CA PHE A 160 5.02 12.89 -8.88
C PHE A 160 5.63 14.09 -9.60
N THR A 161 5.47 14.13 -10.91
CA THR A 161 5.94 15.24 -11.73
C THR A 161 4.86 16.30 -11.82
N ILE A 162 5.23 17.56 -11.60
CA ILE A 162 4.36 18.71 -11.77
C ILE A 162 4.75 19.39 -13.07
N ASN A 163 3.82 19.46 -14.02
CA ASN A 163 4.01 20.17 -15.28
C ASN A 163 3.32 21.52 -15.19
N VAL A 164 4.06 22.57 -15.42
CA VAL A 164 3.49 23.92 -15.56
C VAL A 164 2.89 24.06 -16.95
N THR A 165 1.59 24.31 -17.03
CA THR A 165 0.86 24.44 -18.31
C THR A 165 0.67 25.89 -18.73
N SER A 166 0.60 26.82 -17.78
CA SER A 166 0.47 28.25 -18.03
C SER A 166 0.96 29.05 -16.84
N PHE A 167 1.34 30.31 -17.07
CA PHE A 167 1.71 31.25 -16.03
C PHE A 167 1.49 32.69 -16.53
N ASP A 168 1.26 33.58 -15.59
CA ASP A 168 1.18 35.01 -15.82
C ASP A 168 2.28 35.74 -15.05
N ILE A 169 2.87 36.77 -15.66
CA ILE A 169 3.84 37.64 -15.04
C ILE A 169 3.23 39.04 -14.95
N LYS A 170 3.13 39.57 -13.75
CA LYS A 170 2.78 40.97 -13.52
C LYS A 170 4.08 41.79 -13.42
N VAL A 171 4.22 42.79 -14.26
CA VAL A 171 5.35 43.73 -14.29
C VAL A 171 4.93 45.02 -13.59
#